data_5d8c2af9bd9535184300f22d7294afd7
#
_entry.id   5d8c2af9bd9535184300f22d7294afd7
#
_cell.length_a   1.000
_cell.length_b   1.000
_cell.length_c   1.000
_cell.angle_alpha   90.00
_cell.angle_beta   90.00
_cell.angle_gamma   90.00
#
_symmetry.space_group_name_H-M   'P 1'
#
loop_
_entity.id
_entity.type
_entity.pdbx_description
1 polymer ?
#
loop_
_entity_poly.entity_id
_entity_poly.type
_entity_poly.pdbx_seq_one_letter_code
_entity_poly.pdbx_strand_id
1 'polypeptide(L)'
;MSEILADLSGRIVIVGSGLAGLMTALTLAPEPTVIVTRAALGGETSSAWAQGGIAASMGNDDSAALHLADTLAAGDGLCNLKVAASVVAEASAAIVELERAGVQFDCNGAGALSLGLEAAHSRRRIVHAKGDGSGAAIIRPLADAVARTPSIMVLEGCQAQRLLLDGDHIAGLLCATEMGTVILPSSRVVLATGGIGGLYDATTNPVGNFGQGIALAARAGALLADMEFVQFHPTALDSRRRPLALVSEAVRGEGALLVNEKSERFMAEVDGAELAPRDVVARAISAEIARGGRVFLDARQALGSRFAAHFPVIDALCREAGVDPSRDLIPVRPAVHYHMGGVATDENGRSSVPGLWVVGEAASTGLHGANRLASNSLLEAAVMGMRAAHDIAGVDASRAKLPHDHARVVAPDPSLVRPIASRHLGVLRNAGAMHGAIAALLPLFDGDGPAADPALVALLIAVFASLRTESRGAHARTDFPLKLPHAQRRTMRLSDALDIARSAIPYSFARSA
;
A
#
# COMPACT_ATOMS: atom_id res chain seq x y z
N MET A 1 19.19 -25.58 12.64
CA MET A 1 20.19 -24.55 12.27
C MET A 1 19.74 -23.94 10.96
N SER A 2 19.88 -22.63 10.80
CA SER A 2 19.57 -21.97 9.53
C SER A 2 20.68 -22.25 8.51
N GLU A 3 20.31 -22.55 7.29
CA GLU A 3 21.27 -22.73 6.18
C GLU A 3 21.72 -21.35 5.67
N ILE A 4 23.03 -21.16 5.52
CA ILE A 4 23.58 -19.94 4.93
C ILE A 4 23.77 -20.16 3.43
N LEU A 5 23.08 -19.38 2.62
CA LEU A 5 23.22 -19.40 1.16
C LEU A 5 24.46 -18.56 0.74
N ALA A 6 25.64 -19.12 1.03
CA ALA A 6 26.93 -18.42 0.82
C ALA A 6 27.18 -18.05 -0.66
N ASP A 7 26.69 -18.85 -1.60
CA ASP A 7 26.82 -18.59 -3.05
C ASP A 7 26.04 -17.36 -3.52
N LEU A 8 25.12 -16.86 -2.68
CA LEU A 8 24.37 -15.64 -2.92
C LEU A 8 24.93 -14.43 -2.18
N SER A 9 26.07 -14.61 -1.49
CA SER A 9 26.71 -13.52 -0.75
C SER A 9 27.10 -12.36 -1.66
N GLY A 10 26.85 -11.14 -1.19
CA GLY A 10 27.18 -9.90 -1.91
C GLY A 10 26.17 -9.48 -2.97
N ARG A 11 25.18 -10.32 -3.31
CA ARG A 11 24.07 -9.90 -4.18
C ARG A 11 23.19 -8.90 -3.48
N ILE A 12 22.54 -8.02 -4.26
CA ILE A 12 21.50 -7.13 -3.77
C ILE A 12 20.24 -7.96 -3.52
N VAL A 13 19.67 -7.87 -2.34
CA VAL A 13 18.45 -8.64 -1.98
C VAL A 13 17.24 -7.72 -2.05
N ILE A 14 16.23 -8.08 -2.87
CA ILE A 14 14.96 -7.37 -3.01
C ILE A 14 13.85 -8.25 -2.45
N VAL A 15 13.11 -7.75 -1.46
CA VAL A 15 12.00 -8.47 -0.83
C VAL A 15 10.68 -7.97 -1.39
N GLY A 16 10.01 -8.80 -2.20
CA GLY A 16 8.74 -8.51 -2.84
C GLY A 16 8.82 -8.38 -4.35
N SER A 17 7.83 -8.96 -5.04
CA SER A 17 7.72 -9.03 -6.50
C SER A 17 6.57 -8.19 -7.07
N GLY A 18 6.15 -7.12 -6.36
CA GLY A 18 5.26 -6.09 -6.88
C GLY A 18 5.99 -5.13 -7.83
N LEU A 19 5.28 -4.13 -8.36
CA LEU A 19 5.84 -3.18 -9.32
C LEU A 19 7.16 -2.57 -8.87
N ALA A 20 7.23 -2.09 -7.61
CA ALA A 20 8.45 -1.47 -7.08
C ALA A 20 9.64 -2.44 -7.09
N GLY A 21 9.46 -3.69 -6.63
CA GLY A 21 10.53 -4.68 -6.59
C GLY A 21 10.99 -5.11 -7.98
N LEU A 22 10.06 -5.32 -8.92
CA LEU A 22 10.38 -5.70 -10.30
C LEU A 22 11.13 -4.56 -11.03
N MET A 23 10.68 -3.31 -10.87
CA MET A 23 11.36 -2.15 -11.45
C MET A 23 12.75 -1.96 -10.86
N THR A 24 12.91 -2.13 -9.53
CA THR A 24 14.22 -2.07 -8.89
C THR A 24 15.17 -3.13 -9.47
N ALA A 25 14.70 -4.38 -9.60
CA ALA A 25 15.53 -5.47 -10.11
C ALA A 25 15.95 -5.27 -11.58
N LEU A 26 15.00 -4.87 -12.43
CA LEU A 26 15.28 -4.64 -13.86
C LEU A 26 16.21 -3.45 -14.07
N THR A 27 16.05 -2.38 -13.30
CA THR A 27 16.93 -1.19 -13.38
C THR A 27 18.34 -1.48 -12.86
N LEU A 28 18.50 -2.39 -11.89
CA LEU A 28 19.82 -2.82 -11.39
C LEU A 28 20.60 -3.68 -12.38
N ALA A 29 19.94 -4.33 -13.35
CA ALA A 29 20.65 -5.19 -14.29
C ALA A 29 21.75 -4.42 -15.04
N PRO A 30 22.97 -5.00 -15.16
CA PRO A 30 23.37 -6.39 -14.93
C PRO A 30 23.89 -6.73 -13.52
N GLU A 31 23.69 -5.89 -12.51
CA GLU A 31 24.14 -6.16 -11.14
C GLU A 31 23.50 -7.47 -10.59
N PRO A 32 24.29 -8.33 -9.93
CA PRO A 32 23.78 -9.57 -9.34
C PRO A 32 22.73 -9.30 -8.26
N THR A 33 21.51 -9.73 -8.49
CA THR A 33 20.34 -9.45 -7.63
C THR A 33 19.60 -10.74 -7.27
N VAL A 34 18.96 -10.76 -6.10
CA VAL A 34 18.06 -11.84 -5.66
C VAL A 34 16.72 -11.23 -5.29
N ILE A 35 15.64 -11.66 -5.95
CA ILE A 35 14.27 -11.35 -5.53
C ILE A 35 13.80 -12.46 -4.60
N VAL A 36 13.35 -12.07 -3.41
CA VAL A 36 12.71 -12.95 -2.42
C VAL A 36 11.21 -12.71 -2.46
N THR A 37 10.42 -13.73 -2.75
CA THR A 37 8.97 -13.62 -2.80
C THR A 37 8.28 -14.82 -2.16
N ARG A 38 7.22 -14.58 -1.39
CA ARG A 38 6.43 -15.64 -0.75
C ARG A 38 5.59 -16.42 -1.75
N ALA A 39 5.01 -15.74 -2.72
CA ALA A 39 4.21 -16.30 -3.80
C ALA A 39 5.06 -16.47 -5.08
N ALA A 40 4.46 -16.97 -6.13
CA ALA A 40 5.05 -16.95 -7.47
C ALA A 40 5.39 -15.51 -7.90
N LEU A 41 6.39 -15.35 -8.76
CA LEU A 41 6.88 -14.05 -9.23
C LEU A 41 5.74 -13.19 -9.81
N GLY A 42 5.55 -12.00 -9.26
CA GLY A 42 4.45 -11.09 -9.63
C GLY A 42 3.07 -11.50 -9.10
N GLY A 43 2.93 -12.70 -8.52
CA GLY A 43 1.69 -13.20 -7.95
C GLY A 43 1.38 -12.59 -6.57
N GLU A 44 0.11 -12.63 -6.17
CA GLU A 44 -0.39 -12.12 -4.87
C GLU A 44 0.11 -10.71 -4.50
N THR A 45 0.21 -9.82 -5.47
CA THR A 45 0.64 -8.43 -5.25
C THR A 45 -0.52 -7.46 -5.44
N SER A 46 -0.57 -6.40 -4.61
CA SER A 46 -1.56 -5.31 -4.81
C SER A 46 -1.42 -4.68 -6.19
N SER A 47 -0.20 -4.62 -6.74
CA SER A 47 0.07 -4.11 -8.08
C SER A 47 -0.61 -4.92 -9.17
N ALA A 48 -0.60 -6.25 -9.10
CA ALA A 48 -1.26 -7.12 -10.07
C ALA A 48 -2.81 -7.01 -10.03
N TRP A 49 -3.37 -6.59 -8.89
CA TRP A 49 -4.82 -6.46 -8.69
C TRP A 49 -5.33 -5.04 -8.92
N ALA A 50 -4.44 -4.09 -9.26
CA ALA A 50 -4.84 -2.72 -9.55
C ALA A 50 -5.76 -2.66 -10.78
N GLN A 51 -6.95 -2.05 -10.61
CA GLN A 51 -7.91 -1.82 -11.69
C GLN A 51 -7.68 -0.47 -12.39
N GLY A 52 -7.10 0.50 -11.66
CA GLY A 52 -6.67 1.78 -12.23
C GLY A 52 -5.35 1.65 -12.98
N GLY A 53 -4.95 2.74 -13.63
CA GLY A 53 -3.68 2.83 -14.35
C GLY A 53 -2.59 3.54 -13.55
N ILE A 54 -1.66 4.15 -14.29
CA ILE A 54 -0.58 4.99 -13.77
C ILE A 54 -0.90 6.45 -14.10
N ALA A 55 -0.87 7.32 -13.09
CA ALA A 55 -1.04 8.75 -13.31
C ALA A 55 0.24 9.34 -13.92
N ALA A 56 0.14 9.85 -15.14
CA ALA A 56 1.23 10.51 -15.86
C ALA A 56 0.67 11.63 -16.77
N SER A 57 1.24 12.82 -16.66
CA SER A 57 0.83 13.98 -17.46
C SER A 57 1.33 13.88 -18.91
N MET A 58 0.69 13.03 -19.71
CA MET A 58 1.04 12.73 -21.11
C MET A 58 0.12 13.44 -22.12
N GLY A 59 -0.97 14.07 -21.66
CA GLY A 59 -1.93 14.80 -22.51
C GLY A 59 -1.42 16.18 -22.91
N ASN A 60 -1.84 16.68 -24.08
CA ASN A 60 -1.45 18.01 -24.56
C ASN A 60 -2.02 19.17 -23.72
N ASP A 61 -3.07 18.92 -22.94
CA ASP A 61 -3.74 19.86 -22.04
C ASP A 61 -3.30 19.69 -20.58
N ASP A 62 -2.32 18.82 -20.30
CA ASP A 62 -1.83 18.48 -18.97
C ASP A 62 -0.35 18.86 -18.78
N SER A 63 0.10 18.88 -17.53
CA SER A 63 1.49 19.14 -17.17
C SER A 63 1.83 18.56 -15.81
N ALA A 64 3.12 18.36 -15.54
CA ALA A 64 3.61 17.98 -14.22
C ALA A 64 3.16 18.96 -13.12
N ALA A 65 3.02 20.25 -13.45
CA ALA A 65 2.55 21.26 -12.49
C ALA A 65 1.07 21.05 -12.10
N LEU A 66 0.20 20.72 -13.05
CA LEU A 66 -1.21 20.39 -12.80
C LEU A 66 -1.33 19.08 -12.02
N HIS A 67 -0.53 18.06 -12.37
CA HIS A 67 -0.49 16.79 -11.63
C HIS A 67 -0.01 17.00 -10.19
N LEU A 68 1.03 17.84 -10.00
CA LEU A 68 1.50 18.22 -8.67
C LEU A 68 0.40 18.92 -7.86
N ALA A 69 -0.31 19.87 -8.46
CA ALA A 69 -1.38 20.59 -7.79
C ALA A 69 -2.48 19.64 -7.28
N ASP A 70 -2.93 18.70 -8.12
CA ASP A 70 -3.92 17.69 -7.73
C ASP A 70 -3.37 16.76 -6.61
N THR A 71 -2.08 16.38 -6.70
CA THR A 71 -1.42 15.56 -5.67
C THR A 71 -1.37 16.26 -4.32
N LEU A 72 -1.00 17.54 -4.30
CA LEU A 72 -0.93 18.35 -3.07
C LEU A 72 -2.32 18.59 -2.47
N ALA A 73 -3.32 18.82 -3.32
CA ALA A 73 -4.71 18.99 -2.88
C ALA A 73 -5.24 17.71 -2.22
N ALA A 74 -5.01 16.54 -2.83
CA ALA A 74 -5.41 15.25 -2.27
C ALA A 74 -4.68 14.94 -0.96
N GLY A 75 -3.39 15.29 -0.85
CA GLY A 75 -2.54 15.03 0.32
C GLY A 75 -2.79 15.92 1.52
N ASP A 76 -3.74 16.86 1.42
CA ASP A 76 -4.32 17.63 2.51
C ASP A 76 -3.28 18.35 3.40
N GLY A 77 -2.28 18.96 2.76
CA GLY A 77 -1.26 19.79 3.41
C GLY A 77 -0.10 19.01 4.04
N LEU A 78 -0.01 17.70 3.86
CA LEU A 78 1.07 16.85 4.42
C LEU A 78 2.02 16.29 3.37
N CYS A 79 1.84 16.59 2.08
CA CYS A 79 2.82 16.18 1.07
C CYS A 79 4.18 16.83 1.31
N ASN A 80 5.24 16.07 1.10
CA ASN A 80 6.57 16.65 0.92
C ASN A 80 6.64 17.25 -0.49
N LEU A 81 6.65 18.57 -0.60
CA LEU A 81 6.61 19.27 -1.89
C LEU A 81 7.75 18.85 -2.83
N LYS A 82 8.97 18.69 -2.29
CA LYS A 82 10.15 18.31 -3.10
C LYS A 82 9.98 16.92 -3.69
N VAL A 83 9.56 15.96 -2.87
CA VAL A 83 9.31 14.57 -3.31
C VAL A 83 8.14 14.53 -4.30
N ALA A 84 7.03 15.18 -3.99
CA ALA A 84 5.86 15.17 -4.88
C ALA A 84 6.20 15.78 -6.26
N ALA A 85 6.86 16.94 -6.28
CA ALA A 85 7.27 17.60 -7.53
C ALA A 85 8.22 16.71 -8.35
N SER A 86 9.20 16.07 -7.72
CA SER A 86 10.16 15.24 -8.42
C SER A 86 9.54 13.94 -8.95
N VAL A 87 8.67 13.27 -8.18
CA VAL A 87 8.03 12.02 -8.62
C VAL A 87 7.08 12.27 -9.80
N VAL A 88 6.23 13.31 -9.73
CA VAL A 88 5.32 13.62 -10.86
C VAL A 88 6.05 14.09 -12.11
N ALA A 89 7.21 14.73 -11.96
CA ALA A 89 8.05 15.13 -13.10
C ALA A 89 8.67 13.92 -13.85
N GLU A 90 8.92 12.82 -13.15
CA GLU A 90 9.47 11.59 -13.74
C GLU A 90 8.40 10.63 -14.28
N ALA A 91 7.11 10.99 -14.19
CA ALA A 91 6.02 10.11 -14.59
C ALA A 91 6.13 9.64 -16.05
N SER A 92 6.45 10.54 -16.98
CA SER A 92 6.60 10.19 -18.39
C SER A 92 7.78 9.24 -18.65
N ALA A 93 8.90 9.45 -17.94
CA ALA A 93 10.06 8.56 -18.02
C ALA A 93 9.72 7.16 -17.48
N ALA A 94 8.94 7.07 -16.40
CA ALA A 94 8.50 5.79 -15.86
C ALA A 94 7.61 5.02 -16.84
N ILE A 95 6.71 5.68 -17.58
CA ILE A 95 5.91 5.05 -18.64
C ILE A 95 6.82 4.48 -19.73
N VAL A 96 7.81 5.24 -20.19
CA VAL A 96 8.76 4.78 -21.23
C VAL A 96 9.56 3.56 -20.77
N GLU A 97 10.04 3.54 -19.52
CA GLU A 97 10.78 2.38 -19.00
C GLU A 97 9.89 1.14 -18.85
N LEU A 98 8.63 1.30 -18.49
CA LEU A 98 7.66 0.21 -18.47
C LEU A 98 7.40 -0.35 -19.88
N GLU A 99 7.27 0.51 -20.90
CA GLU A 99 7.16 0.09 -22.30
C GLU A 99 8.41 -0.67 -22.76
N ARG A 100 9.61 -0.20 -22.43
CA ARG A 100 10.87 -0.91 -22.70
C ARG A 100 10.93 -2.29 -22.05
N ALA A 101 10.35 -2.44 -20.88
CA ALA A 101 10.23 -3.73 -20.20
C ALA A 101 9.14 -4.63 -20.78
N GLY A 102 8.38 -4.15 -21.78
CA GLY A 102 7.38 -4.94 -22.52
C GLY A 102 5.93 -4.67 -22.16
N VAL A 103 5.64 -3.66 -21.32
CA VAL A 103 4.26 -3.26 -21.00
C VAL A 103 3.63 -2.61 -22.24
N GLN A 104 2.41 -3.03 -22.56
CA GLN A 104 1.62 -2.46 -23.65
C GLN A 104 0.48 -1.64 -23.06
N PHE A 105 0.55 -0.32 -23.23
CA PHE A 105 -0.51 0.59 -22.80
C PHE A 105 -1.59 0.75 -23.87
N ASP A 106 -2.78 1.11 -23.42
CA ASP A 106 -3.95 1.31 -24.30
C ASP A 106 -3.76 2.57 -25.15
N CYS A 107 -3.91 2.42 -26.47
CA CYS A 107 -3.79 3.49 -27.43
C CYS A 107 -5.13 3.71 -28.16
N ASN A 108 -5.37 4.94 -28.59
CA ASN A 108 -6.49 5.29 -29.47
C ASN A 108 -6.20 4.88 -30.93
N GLY A 109 -7.19 5.06 -31.80
CA GLY A 109 -7.06 4.68 -33.21
C GLY A 109 -5.95 5.43 -33.99
N ALA A 110 -5.37 6.50 -33.41
CA ALA A 110 -4.25 7.26 -33.99
C ALA A 110 -2.88 6.83 -33.37
N GLY A 111 -2.85 5.81 -32.51
CA GLY A 111 -1.62 5.32 -31.86
C GLY A 111 -1.15 6.15 -30.66
N ALA A 112 -1.89 7.17 -30.24
CA ALA A 112 -1.59 7.93 -29.04
C ALA A 112 -2.21 7.23 -27.80
N LEU A 113 -1.59 7.41 -26.61
CA LEU A 113 -2.10 6.85 -25.36
C LEU A 113 -3.56 7.25 -25.10
N SER A 114 -4.36 6.28 -24.69
CA SER A 114 -5.74 6.50 -24.27
C SER A 114 -5.78 6.85 -22.79
N LEU A 115 -6.04 8.13 -22.47
CA LEU A 115 -5.95 8.64 -21.11
C LEU A 115 -7.32 8.64 -20.41
N GLY A 116 -7.38 8.01 -19.23
CA GLY A 116 -8.54 8.01 -18.34
C GLY A 116 -8.59 9.20 -17.40
N LEU A 117 -9.78 9.43 -16.81
CA LEU A 117 -10.01 10.37 -15.72
C LEU A 117 -10.47 9.60 -14.49
N GLU A 118 -9.80 9.84 -13.35
CA GLU A 118 -10.26 9.39 -12.05
C GLU A 118 -10.60 10.59 -11.16
N ALA A 119 -11.39 10.37 -10.11
CA ALA A 119 -11.81 11.44 -9.22
C ALA A 119 -10.62 12.16 -8.56
N ALA A 120 -10.80 13.44 -8.25
CA ALA A 120 -9.78 14.35 -7.76
C ALA A 120 -8.63 14.67 -8.74
N HIS A 121 -8.66 14.18 -9.98
CA HIS A 121 -7.79 14.64 -11.05
C HIS A 121 -8.46 15.77 -11.87
N SER A 122 -7.74 16.84 -12.12
CA SER A 122 -8.21 17.97 -12.95
C SER A 122 -8.10 17.71 -14.44
N ARG A 123 -7.35 16.68 -14.86
CA ARG A 123 -7.07 16.30 -16.25
C ARG A 123 -7.11 14.79 -16.46
N ARG A 124 -7.37 14.37 -17.71
CA ARG A 124 -7.21 12.98 -18.14
C ARG A 124 -5.72 12.66 -18.21
N ARG A 125 -5.23 11.86 -17.28
CA ARG A 125 -3.81 11.48 -17.20
C ARG A 125 -3.57 10.03 -16.78
N ILE A 126 -4.61 9.23 -16.63
CA ILE A 126 -4.44 7.86 -16.21
C ILE A 126 -4.14 7.00 -17.42
N VAL A 127 -2.93 6.47 -17.48
CA VAL A 127 -2.45 5.55 -18.51
C VAL A 127 -2.85 4.14 -18.13
N HIS A 128 -3.70 3.51 -18.93
CA HIS A 128 -4.22 2.17 -18.70
C HIS A 128 -3.51 1.13 -19.57
N ALA A 129 -3.54 -0.13 -19.13
CA ALA A 129 -3.16 -1.30 -19.90
C ALA A 129 -4.29 -2.33 -19.79
N LYS A 130 -4.99 -2.63 -20.88
CA LYS A 130 -6.18 -3.49 -20.93
C LYS A 130 -7.33 -3.01 -20.01
N GLY A 131 -7.61 -1.70 -20.02
CA GLY A 131 -8.72 -1.09 -19.30
C GLY A 131 -8.65 -1.30 -17.79
N ASP A 132 -9.72 -1.86 -17.19
CA ASP A 132 -9.82 -2.14 -15.74
C ASP A 132 -9.00 -3.37 -15.27
N GLY A 133 -8.15 -3.93 -16.13
CA GLY A 133 -7.19 -4.99 -15.83
C GLY A 133 -5.73 -4.53 -15.81
N SER A 134 -5.47 -3.22 -15.65
CA SER A 134 -4.13 -2.61 -15.82
C SER A 134 -3.05 -3.25 -14.98
N GLY A 135 -3.33 -3.58 -13.72
CA GLY A 135 -2.33 -4.17 -12.82
C GLY A 135 -1.70 -5.45 -13.35
N ALA A 136 -2.52 -6.42 -13.71
CA ALA A 136 -2.03 -7.68 -14.26
C ALA A 136 -1.32 -7.50 -15.61
N ALA A 137 -1.82 -6.55 -16.45
CA ALA A 137 -1.23 -6.25 -17.74
C ALA A 137 0.14 -5.55 -17.64
N ILE A 138 0.42 -4.87 -16.52
CA ILE A 138 1.72 -4.27 -16.21
C ILE A 138 2.66 -5.30 -15.59
N ILE A 139 2.20 -6.05 -14.58
CA ILE A 139 3.07 -6.94 -13.80
C ILE A 139 3.57 -8.14 -14.61
N ARG A 140 2.74 -8.73 -15.46
CA ARG A 140 3.10 -9.93 -16.22
C ARG A 140 4.32 -9.72 -17.14
N PRO A 141 4.37 -8.68 -18.00
CA PRO A 141 5.56 -8.44 -18.84
C PRO A 141 6.83 -8.18 -18.02
N LEU A 142 6.71 -7.48 -16.87
CA LEU A 142 7.85 -7.22 -15.99
C LEU A 142 8.37 -8.50 -15.33
N ALA A 143 7.48 -9.39 -14.87
CA ALA A 143 7.86 -10.69 -14.34
C ALA A 143 8.55 -11.55 -15.41
N ASP A 144 8.02 -11.54 -16.64
CA ASP A 144 8.63 -12.23 -17.79
C ASP A 144 10.02 -11.64 -18.13
N ALA A 145 10.18 -10.31 -18.03
CA ALA A 145 11.48 -9.65 -18.24
C ALA A 145 12.50 -10.05 -17.16
N VAL A 146 12.09 -10.05 -15.89
CA VAL A 146 12.92 -10.52 -14.76
C VAL A 146 13.36 -11.96 -14.97
N ALA A 147 12.44 -12.88 -15.35
CA ALA A 147 12.75 -14.29 -15.57
C ALA A 147 13.74 -14.51 -16.72
N ARG A 148 13.82 -13.61 -17.69
CA ARG A 148 14.78 -13.65 -18.80
C ARG A 148 16.11 -12.94 -18.51
N THR A 149 16.27 -12.26 -17.39
CA THR A 149 17.46 -11.48 -17.05
C THR A 149 18.45 -12.33 -16.23
N PRO A 150 19.60 -12.76 -16.79
CA PRO A 150 20.48 -13.75 -16.14
C PRO A 150 21.10 -13.29 -14.82
N SER A 151 21.21 -11.97 -14.58
CA SER A 151 21.76 -11.41 -13.34
C SER A 151 20.77 -11.46 -12.17
N ILE A 152 19.47 -11.70 -12.45
CA ILE A 152 18.43 -11.71 -11.43
C ILE A 152 18.05 -13.16 -11.10
N MET A 153 18.23 -13.54 -9.85
CA MET A 153 17.73 -14.82 -9.31
C MET A 153 16.42 -14.57 -8.57
N VAL A 154 15.48 -15.51 -8.67
CA VAL A 154 14.19 -15.44 -7.96
C VAL A 154 14.09 -16.61 -6.99
N LEU A 155 13.81 -16.33 -5.72
CA LEU A 155 13.51 -17.30 -4.67
C LEU A 155 12.02 -17.20 -4.33
N GLU A 156 11.22 -18.05 -4.95
CA GLU A 156 9.78 -18.22 -4.67
C GLU A 156 9.55 -19.08 -3.43
N GLY A 157 8.39 -18.96 -2.78
CA GLY A 157 8.09 -19.69 -1.55
C GLY A 157 8.98 -19.30 -0.36
N CYS A 158 9.67 -18.16 -0.47
CA CYS A 158 10.64 -17.68 0.49
C CYS A 158 10.09 -16.43 1.21
N GLN A 159 9.85 -16.53 2.51
CA GLN A 159 9.28 -15.46 3.32
C GLN A 159 10.34 -14.79 4.18
N ALA A 160 10.59 -13.51 3.96
CA ALA A 160 11.46 -12.69 4.81
C ALA A 160 10.92 -12.63 6.26
N GLN A 161 11.79 -12.88 7.22
CA GLN A 161 11.43 -13.02 8.63
C GLN A 161 12.12 -12.01 9.52
N ARG A 162 13.42 -11.74 9.30
CA ARG A 162 14.22 -10.74 10.06
C ARG A 162 15.31 -10.17 9.18
N LEU A 163 15.55 -8.86 9.35
CA LEU A 163 16.79 -8.23 8.91
C LEU A 163 17.88 -8.56 9.93
N LEU A 164 19.04 -8.99 9.46
CA LEU A 164 20.21 -9.28 10.28
C LEU A 164 21.15 -8.06 10.24
N LEU A 165 21.66 -7.67 11.39
CA LEU A 165 22.49 -6.48 11.56
C LEU A 165 23.89 -6.82 12.05
N ASP A 166 24.89 -6.06 11.62
CA ASP A 166 26.22 -5.94 12.18
C ASP A 166 26.37 -4.52 12.73
N GLY A 167 26.21 -4.36 14.04
CA GLY A 167 26.01 -3.05 14.66
C GLY A 167 24.67 -2.43 14.21
N ASP A 168 24.72 -1.31 13.52
CA ASP A 168 23.58 -0.60 12.96
C ASP A 168 23.41 -0.79 11.43
N HIS A 169 24.27 -1.60 10.80
CA HIS A 169 24.27 -1.84 9.36
C HIS A 169 23.60 -3.17 8.99
N ILE A 170 22.96 -3.23 7.83
CA ILE A 170 22.44 -4.49 7.30
C ILE A 170 23.58 -5.47 7.02
N ALA A 171 23.43 -6.71 7.50
CA ALA A 171 24.34 -7.83 7.27
C ALA A 171 23.70 -8.98 6.49
N GLY A 172 22.37 -9.06 6.46
CA GLY A 172 21.67 -10.12 5.76
C GLY A 172 20.18 -10.15 6.00
N LEU A 173 19.55 -11.16 5.44
CA LEU A 173 18.13 -11.43 5.57
C LEU A 173 17.92 -12.88 6.00
N LEU A 174 17.17 -13.08 7.08
CA LEU A 174 16.67 -14.39 7.53
C LEU A 174 15.31 -14.62 6.86
N CYS A 175 15.17 -15.77 6.20
CA CYS A 175 13.95 -16.18 5.52
C CYS A 175 13.48 -17.55 6.00
N ALA A 176 12.17 -17.78 5.92
CA ALA A 176 11.56 -19.10 6.03
C ALA A 176 11.21 -19.63 4.64
N THR A 177 11.47 -20.92 4.42
CA THR A 177 11.07 -21.70 3.26
C THR A 177 10.35 -22.96 3.73
N GLU A 178 9.76 -23.73 2.82
CA GLU A 178 9.18 -25.05 3.14
C GLU A 178 10.22 -26.04 3.70
N MET A 179 11.49 -25.90 3.28
CA MET A 179 12.59 -26.77 3.71
C MET A 179 13.24 -26.33 5.04
N GLY A 180 12.84 -25.16 5.57
CA GLY A 180 13.41 -24.62 6.79
C GLY A 180 13.82 -23.15 6.67
N THR A 181 14.72 -22.72 7.56
CA THR A 181 15.17 -21.34 7.62
C THR A 181 16.49 -21.18 6.87
N VAL A 182 16.57 -20.17 6.01
CA VAL A 182 17.78 -19.81 5.24
C VAL A 182 18.22 -18.39 5.53
N ILE A 183 19.51 -18.13 5.39
CA ILE A 183 20.12 -16.81 5.55
C ILE A 183 20.75 -16.39 4.22
N LEU A 184 20.37 -15.20 3.76
CA LEU A 184 20.95 -14.49 2.62
C LEU A 184 21.92 -13.42 3.14
N PRO A 185 23.24 -13.64 3.05
CA PRO A 185 24.23 -12.62 3.43
C PRO A 185 24.20 -11.47 2.42
N SER A 186 23.84 -10.27 2.87
CA SER A 186 23.85 -9.07 2.02
C SER A 186 23.92 -7.82 2.88
N SER A 187 24.71 -6.85 2.46
CA SER A 187 24.76 -5.51 3.04
C SER A 187 23.84 -4.51 2.32
N ARG A 188 23.11 -4.97 1.30
CA ARG A 188 22.22 -4.13 0.47
C ARG A 188 20.87 -4.84 0.32
N VAL A 189 19.88 -4.38 1.08
CA VAL A 189 18.52 -4.96 1.11
C VAL A 189 17.49 -3.91 0.74
N VAL A 190 16.58 -4.26 -0.17
CA VAL A 190 15.43 -3.44 -0.58
C VAL A 190 14.15 -4.11 -0.10
N LEU A 191 13.34 -3.41 0.68
CA LEU A 191 11.99 -3.85 1.03
C LEU A 191 10.97 -3.24 0.06
N ALA A 192 10.33 -4.09 -0.73
CA ALA A 192 9.25 -3.76 -1.68
C ALA A 192 8.00 -4.60 -1.38
N THR A 193 7.70 -4.77 -0.11
CA THR A 193 6.77 -5.79 0.44
C THR A 193 5.30 -5.40 0.39
N GLY A 194 4.97 -4.23 -0.13
CA GLY A 194 3.60 -3.70 -0.12
C GLY A 194 3.14 -3.22 1.26
N GLY A 195 1.84 -3.00 1.38
CA GLY A 195 1.22 -2.33 2.53
C GLY A 195 0.66 -3.26 3.60
N ILE A 196 -0.43 -2.78 4.23
CA ILE A 196 -0.97 -3.33 5.49
C ILE A 196 -2.40 -3.89 5.37
N GLY A 197 -2.99 -3.94 4.17
CA GLY A 197 -4.42 -4.25 4.01
C GLY A 197 -4.84 -5.57 4.64
N GLY A 198 -3.97 -6.57 4.67
CA GLY A 198 -4.20 -7.87 5.31
C GLY A 198 -4.35 -7.83 6.83
N LEU A 199 -4.11 -6.69 7.50
CA LEU A 199 -4.44 -6.47 8.91
C LEU A 199 -5.94 -6.20 9.16
N TYR A 200 -6.75 -6.08 8.10
CA TYR A 200 -8.17 -5.74 8.20
C TYR A 200 -9.04 -6.82 7.56
N ASP A 201 -10.24 -7.02 8.12
CA ASP A 201 -11.23 -7.95 7.56
C ASP A 201 -11.77 -7.48 6.22
N ALA A 202 -12.01 -6.16 6.08
CA ALA A 202 -12.41 -5.53 4.84
C ALA A 202 -11.20 -4.90 4.15
N THR A 203 -10.67 -5.56 3.13
CA THR A 203 -9.53 -5.09 2.34
C THR A 203 -9.69 -5.47 0.88
N THR A 204 -9.14 -4.65 -0.03
CA THR A 204 -8.99 -4.95 -1.45
C THR A 204 -7.59 -5.47 -1.80
N ASN A 205 -6.70 -5.59 -0.80
CA ASN A 205 -5.34 -6.07 -0.98
C ASN A 205 -5.22 -7.57 -0.72
N PRO A 206 -4.17 -8.24 -1.20
CA PRO A 206 -3.85 -9.60 -0.81
C PRO A 206 -3.79 -9.73 0.72
N VAL A 207 -4.45 -10.75 1.27
CA VAL A 207 -4.54 -10.97 2.73
C VAL A 207 -3.17 -11.23 3.38
N GLY A 208 -2.17 -11.54 2.57
CA GLY A 208 -0.79 -11.70 2.99
C GLY A 208 -0.01 -10.38 3.10
N ASN A 209 -0.58 -9.25 2.69
CA ASN A 209 0.03 -7.92 2.81
C ASN A 209 -0.39 -7.28 4.14
N PHE A 210 0.24 -7.68 5.23
CA PHE A 210 -0.07 -7.21 6.60
C PHE A 210 1.05 -6.37 7.22
N GLY A 211 1.89 -5.71 6.39
CA GLY A 211 2.95 -4.82 6.86
C GLY A 211 4.24 -5.52 7.26
N GLN A 212 4.52 -6.72 6.72
CA GLN A 212 5.70 -7.49 7.11
C GLN A 212 7.01 -6.71 6.96
N GLY A 213 7.21 -5.99 5.83
CA GLY A 213 8.41 -5.18 5.64
C GLY A 213 8.52 -4.02 6.62
N ILE A 214 7.38 -3.41 7.00
CA ILE A 214 7.34 -2.36 8.03
C ILE A 214 7.77 -2.95 9.38
N ALA A 215 7.28 -4.15 9.75
CA ALA A 215 7.69 -4.83 10.98
C ALA A 215 9.19 -5.17 10.97
N LEU A 216 9.71 -5.68 9.85
CA LEU A 216 11.13 -5.96 9.68
C LEU A 216 12.01 -4.72 9.87
N ALA A 217 11.65 -3.63 9.22
CA ALA A 217 12.37 -2.36 9.30
C ALA A 217 12.27 -1.73 10.71
N ALA A 218 11.08 -1.77 11.33
CA ALA A 218 10.86 -1.26 12.69
C ALA A 218 11.74 -2.00 13.73
N ARG A 219 11.80 -3.34 13.63
CA ARG A 219 12.67 -4.16 14.51
C ARG A 219 14.16 -3.92 14.25
N ALA A 220 14.53 -3.55 13.03
CA ALA A 220 15.89 -3.12 12.68
C ALA A 220 16.21 -1.68 13.13
N GLY A 221 15.28 -0.99 13.80
CA GLY A 221 15.47 0.37 14.31
C GLY A 221 15.20 1.47 13.28
N ALA A 222 14.57 1.18 12.15
CA ALA A 222 14.23 2.19 11.16
C ALA A 222 13.24 3.22 11.70
N LEU A 223 13.36 4.46 11.22
CA LEU A 223 12.41 5.52 11.47
C LEU A 223 11.13 5.24 10.66
N LEU A 224 9.98 5.36 11.31
CA LEU A 224 8.65 5.20 10.71
C LEU A 224 7.98 6.55 10.59
N ALA A 225 7.10 6.72 9.59
CA ALA A 225 6.39 7.97 9.38
C ALA A 225 4.90 7.73 9.06
N ASP A 226 4.06 8.64 9.56
CA ASP A 226 2.67 8.82 9.11
C ASP A 226 1.80 7.55 9.19
N MET A 227 2.07 6.65 10.14
CA MET A 227 1.44 5.32 10.25
C MET A 227 -0.09 5.38 10.42
N GLU A 228 -0.65 6.50 10.90
CA GLU A 228 -2.09 6.72 11.08
C GLU A 228 -2.88 6.85 9.77
N PHE A 229 -2.22 7.15 8.65
CA PHE A 229 -2.92 7.41 7.39
C PHE A 229 -3.16 6.13 6.58
N VAL A 230 -4.28 5.51 6.86
CA VAL A 230 -4.79 4.31 6.18
C VAL A 230 -5.95 4.73 5.28
N GLN A 231 -5.77 4.64 3.95
CA GLN A 231 -6.82 4.97 2.98
C GLN A 231 -7.78 3.80 2.83
N PHE A 232 -9.07 4.08 3.02
CA PHE A 232 -10.14 3.16 2.69
C PHE A 232 -10.70 3.51 1.32
N HIS A 233 -10.72 2.54 0.39
CA HIS A 233 -11.47 2.73 -0.85
C HIS A 233 -12.97 2.67 -0.52
N PRO A 234 -13.75 3.66 -0.97
CA PRO A 234 -15.16 3.75 -0.58
C PRO A 234 -16.02 2.61 -1.11
N THR A 235 -15.73 2.10 -2.31
CA THR A 235 -16.58 1.18 -3.06
C THR A 235 -15.89 -0.16 -3.32
N ALA A 236 -15.63 -0.95 -2.27
CA ALA A 236 -15.37 -2.38 -2.41
C ALA A 236 -16.72 -3.13 -2.45
N LEU A 237 -16.82 -4.17 -3.31
CA LEU A 237 -18.01 -5.01 -3.42
C LEU A 237 -18.26 -5.73 -2.09
N ASP A 238 -19.40 -5.45 -1.45
CA ASP A 238 -19.78 -6.08 -0.19
C ASP A 238 -20.25 -7.52 -0.44
N SER A 239 -19.35 -8.45 -0.37
CA SER A 239 -19.54 -9.86 -0.68
C SER A 239 -18.85 -10.75 0.35
N ARG A 240 -18.99 -12.08 0.20
CA ARG A 240 -18.28 -13.07 1.04
C ARG A 240 -16.85 -13.33 0.60
N ARG A 241 -16.46 -12.83 -0.58
CA ARG A 241 -15.09 -12.97 -1.09
C ARG A 241 -14.07 -12.32 -0.17
N ARG A 242 -12.92 -12.93 -0.02
CA ARG A 242 -11.77 -12.36 0.71
C ARG A 242 -10.50 -12.56 -0.12
N PRO A 243 -9.78 -11.49 -0.45
CA PRO A 243 -10.12 -10.07 -0.23
C PRO A 243 -11.35 -9.63 -1.03
N LEU A 244 -11.92 -8.47 -0.63
CA LEU A 244 -13.07 -7.89 -1.34
C LEU A 244 -12.65 -7.44 -2.75
N ALA A 245 -13.55 -7.63 -3.72
CA ALA A 245 -13.35 -7.12 -5.05
C ALA A 245 -13.46 -5.58 -5.07
N LEU A 246 -12.59 -4.91 -5.78
CA LEU A 246 -12.67 -3.47 -5.98
C LEU A 246 -13.74 -3.16 -7.04
N VAL A 247 -14.63 -2.22 -6.75
CA VAL A 247 -15.42 -1.50 -7.76
C VAL A 247 -14.77 -0.13 -7.91
N SER A 248 -13.97 0.04 -8.97
CA SER A 248 -13.08 1.18 -9.11
C SER A 248 -13.83 2.51 -9.18
N GLU A 249 -13.09 3.57 -8.93
CA GLU A 249 -13.57 4.94 -8.94
C GLU A 249 -14.06 5.39 -10.31
N ALA A 250 -13.54 4.76 -11.38
CA ALA A 250 -13.96 5.02 -12.75
C ALA A 250 -15.47 4.77 -12.97
N VAL A 251 -16.07 3.81 -12.25
CA VAL A 251 -17.52 3.56 -12.34
C VAL A 251 -18.33 4.78 -11.86
N ARG A 252 -17.86 5.47 -10.80
CA ARG A 252 -18.44 6.75 -10.35
C ARG A 252 -18.12 7.88 -11.33
N GLY A 253 -16.92 7.85 -11.93
CA GLY A 253 -16.53 8.78 -13.00
C GLY A 253 -17.44 8.72 -14.22
N GLU A 254 -17.99 7.55 -14.53
CA GLU A 254 -18.98 7.34 -15.60
C GLU A 254 -20.43 7.65 -15.17
N GLY A 255 -20.63 8.23 -13.98
CA GLY A 255 -21.91 8.76 -13.52
C GLY A 255 -22.73 7.83 -12.63
N ALA A 256 -22.16 6.73 -12.11
CA ALA A 256 -22.85 5.90 -11.14
C ALA A 256 -23.04 6.65 -9.80
N LEU A 257 -24.20 6.48 -9.16
CA LEU A 257 -24.62 7.20 -7.96
C LEU A 257 -24.52 6.32 -6.71
N LEU A 258 -24.20 6.93 -5.58
CA LEU A 258 -24.25 6.28 -4.26
C LEU A 258 -25.63 6.47 -3.63
N VAL A 259 -26.29 5.37 -3.33
CA VAL A 259 -27.62 5.36 -2.72
C VAL A 259 -27.65 4.45 -1.48
N ASN A 260 -28.49 4.79 -0.51
CA ASN A 260 -28.79 3.93 0.63
C ASN A 260 -29.91 2.91 0.28
N GLU A 261 -30.31 2.09 1.23
CA GLU A 261 -31.37 1.07 1.06
C GLU A 261 -32.75 1.65 0.74
N LYS A 262 -32.96 2.97 1.00
CA LYS A 262 -34.19 3.70 0.65
C LYS A 262 -34.11 4.34 -0.72
N SER A 263 -33.03 4.08 -1.47
CA SER A 263 -32.71 4.72 -2.76
C SER A 263 -32.48 6.25 -2.65
N GLU A 264 -32.11 6.74 -1.47
CA GLU A 264 -31.76 8.15 -1.26
C GLU A 264 -30.29 8.37 -1.64
N ARG A 265 -30.02 9.38 -2.47
CA ARG A 265 -28.68 9.80 -2.88
C ARG A 265 -28.07 10.67 -1.78
N PHE A 266 -27.42 10.05 -0.79
CA PHE A 266 -26.87 10.73 0.39
C PHE A 266 -25.62 11.59 0.11
N MET A 267 -25.01 11.48 -1.07
CA MET A 267 -23.87 12.30 -1.50
C MET A 267 -24.27 13.60 -2.20
N ALA A 268 -25.55 13.84 -2.48
CA ALA A 268 -26.00 14.96 -3.33
C ALA A 268 -25.60 16.36 -2.82
N GLU A 269 -25.54 16.54 -1.49
CA GLU A 269 -25.19 17.82 -0.85
C GLU A 269 -23.71 17.92 -0.46
N VAL A 270 -22.90 16.88 -0.74
CA VAL A 270 -21.47 16.88 -0.46
C VAL A 270 -20.72 17.50 -1.63
N ASP A 271 -19.80 18.42 -1.35
CA ASP A 271 -18.94 19.03 -2.38
C ASP A 271 -18.20 17.95 -3.18
N GLY A 272 -18.36 17.99 -4.51
CA GLY A 272 -17.87 16.97 -5.43
C GLY A 272 -18.73 15.71 -5.51
N ALA A 273 -19.76 15.57 -4.68
CA ALA A 273 -20.69 14.44 -4.63
C ALA A 273 -19.95 13.08 -4.70
N GLU A 274 -20.31 12.19 -5.64
CA GLU A 274 -19.67 10.89 -5.84
C GLU A 274 -18.21 10.98 -6.31
N LEU A 275 -17.78 12.13 -6.82
CA LEU A 275 -16.40 12.40 -7.26
C LEU A 275 -15.57 13.14 -6.21
N ALA A 276 -16.11 13.35 -5.01
CA ALA A 276 -15.35 13.85 -3.87
C ALA A 276 -14.14 12.94 -3.57
N PRO A 277 -13.11 13.44 -2.87
CA PRO A 277 -11.96 12.63 -2.45
C PRO A 277 -12.36 11.35 -1.72
N ARG A 278 -11.58 10.29 -1.87
CA ARG A 278 -11.89 8.95 -1.34
C ARG A 278 -12.23 8.93 0.15
N ASP A 279 -11.52 9.71 0.94
CA ASP A 279 -11.75 9.84 2.39
C ASP A 279 -13.11 10.45 2.71
N VAL A 280 -13.55 11.44 1.94
CA VAL A 280 -14.87 12.07 2.08
C VAL A 280 -15.97 11.04 1.79
N VAL A 281 -15.88 10.36 0.66
CA VAL A 281 -16.87 9.34 0.25
C VAL A 281 -16.89 8.16 1.23
N ALA A 282 -15.70 7.69 1.67
CA ALA A 282 -15.60 6.59 2.63
C ALA A 282 -16.23 6.95 3.99
N ARG A 283 -16.05 8.19 4.47
CA ARG A 283 -16.70 8.68 5.70
C ARG A 283 -18.22 8.73 5.56
N ALA A 284 -18.73 9.23 4.43
CA ALA A 284 -20.18 9.29 4.19
C ALA A 284 -20.82 7.89 4.17
N ILE A 285 -20.21 6.94 3.44
CA ILE A 285 -20.66 5.54 3.42
C ILE A 285 -20.57 4.92 4.82
N SER A 286 -19.49 5.15 5.56
CA SER A 286 -19.33 4.63 6.93
C SER A 286 -20.38 5.18 7.87
N ALA A 287 -20.81 6.44 7.71
CA ALA A 287 -21.87 7.04 8.49
C ALA A 287 -23.23 6.40 8.21
N GLU A 288 -23.55 6.09 6.94
CA GLU A 288 -24.77 5.35 6.57
C GLU A 288 -24.78 3.93 7.19
N ILE A 289 -23.65 3.21 7.07
CA ILE A 289 -23.52 1.87 7.64
C ILE A 289 -23.61 1.90 9.18
N ALA A 290 -23.03 2.90 9.84
CA ALA A 290 -23.12 3.05 11.31
C ALA A 290 -24.54 3.30 11.83
N ARG A 291 -25.44 3.83 10.98
CA ARG A 291 -26.88 3.95 11.27
C ARG A 291 -27.67 2.64 11.09
N GLY A 292 -26.99 1.56 10.74
CA GLY A 292 -27.58 0.24 10.47
C GLY A 292 -28.06 0.05 9.03
N GLY A 293 -27.78 1.01 8.12
CA GLY A 293 -28.18 0.97 6.72
C GLY A 293 -27.19 0.18 5.84
N ARG A 294 -27.62 -0.09 4.60
CA ARG A 294 -26.78 -0.64 3.53
C ARG A 294 -26.57 0.41 2.45
N VAL A 295 -25.42 0.35 1.80
CA VAL A 295 -25.06 1.29 0.74
C VAL A 295 -24.82 0.54 -0.57
N PHE A 296 -25.23 1.18 -1.66
CA PHE A 296 -25.15 0.62 -3.00
C PHE A 296 -24.60 1.66 -3.97
N LEU A 297 -23.96 1.16 -5.03
CA LEU A 297 -23.60 1.93 -6.21
C LEU A 297 -24.62 1.62 -7.31
N ASP A 298 -25.31 2.63 -7.80
CA ASP A 298 -26.31 2.53 -8.87
C ASP A 298 -25.70 2.96 -10.21
N ALA A 299 -25.34 1.99 -11.04
CA ALA A 299 -24.79 2.20 -12.38
C ALA A 299 -25.83 2.00 -13.49
N ARG A 300 -27.08 1.65 -13.15
CA ARG A 300 -28.10 1.22 -14.11
C ARG A 300 -28.48 2.30 -15.13
N GLN A 301 -28.59 3.55 -14.70
CA GLN A 301 -28.94 4.67 -15.60
C GLN A 301 -27.72 5.16 -16.39
N ALA A 302 -26.57 5.29 -15.75
CA ALA A 302 -25.37 5.82 -16.36
C ALA A 302 -24.77 4.87 -17.41
N LEU A 303 -24.70 3.59 -17.10
CA LEU A 303 -24.03 2.56 -17.91
C LEU A 303 -25.02 1.51 -18.45
N GLY A 304 -25.92 0.97 -17.63
CA GLY A 304 -26.88 -0.06 -18.01
C GLY A 304 -26.21 -1.22 -18.76
N SER A 305 -26.72 -1.59 -19.93
CA SER A 305 -26.20 -2.66 -20.76
C SER A 305 -24.76 -2.45 -21.26
N ARG A 306 -24.22 -1.22 -21.18
CA ARG A 306 -22.83 -0.91 -21.56
C ARG A 306 -21.82 -1.26 -20.47
N PHE A 307 -22.28 -1.59 -19.26
CA PHE A 307 -21.40 -1.82 -18.10
C PHE A 307 -20.34 -2.89 -18.38
N ALA A 308 -20.76 -4.05 -18.88
CA ALA A 308 -19.85 -5.17 -19.17
C ALA A 308 -18.79 -4.84 -20.24
N ALA A 309 -19.13 -4.02 -21.23
CA ALA A 309 -18.18 -3.59 -22.26
C ALA A 309 -17.18 -2.56 -21.73
N HIS A 310 -17.61 -1.70 -20.79
CA HIS A 310 -16.78 -0.63 -20.21
C HIS A 310 -15.86 -1.14 -19.09
N PHE A 311 -16.39 -2.05 -18.26
CA PHE A 311 -15.73 -2.59 -17.07
C PHE A 311 -15.81 -4.12 -17.01
N PRO A 312 -15.16 -4.84 -17.95
CA PRO A 312 -15.32 -6.28 -18.08
C PRO A 312 -14.84 -7.07 -16.83
N VAL A 313 -13.78 -6.60 -16.17
CA VAL A 313 -13.27 -7.25 -14.94
C VAL A 313 -14.23 -7.02 -13.77
N ILE A 314 -14.72 -5.79 -13.60
CA ILE A 314 -15.68 -5.47 -12.52
C ILE A 314 -17.01 -6.19 -12.75
N ASP A 315 -17.50 -6.26 -13.99
CA ASP A 315 -18.73 -7.00 -14.34
C ASP A 315 -18.60 -8.48 -13.95
N ALA A 316 -17.49 -9.11 -14.32
CA ALA A 316 -17.22 -10.51 -13.97
C ALA A 316 -17.21 -10.72 -12.44
N LEU A 317 -16.56 -9.83 -11.68
CA LEU A 317 -16.50 -9.90 -10.22
C LEU A 317 -17.88 -9.69 -9.56
N CYS A 318 -18.71 -8.81 -10.10
CA CYS A 318 -20.09 -8.60 -9.63
C CYS A 318 -20.96 -9.83 -9.92
N ARG A 319 -20.87 -10.40 -11.12
CA ARG A 319 -21.62 -11.62 -11.50
C ARG A 319 -21.21 -12.85 -10.68
N GLU A 320 -19.92 -12.99 -10.37
CA GLU A 320 -19.42 -14.01 -9.44
C GLU A 320 -20.07 -13.87 -8.04
N ALA A 321 -20.36 -12.65 -7.61
CA ALA A 321 -21.08 -12.37 -6.36
C ALA A 321 -22.63 -12.43 -6.49
N GLY A 322 -23.17 -12.78 -7.65
CA GLY A 322 -24.60 -12.87 -7.92
C GLY A 322 -25.27 -11.53 -8.21
N VAL A 323 -24.52 -10.50 -8.63
CA VAL A 323 -25.01 -9.16 -8.94
C VAL A 323 -24.85 -8.89 -10.44
N ASP A 324 -25.90 -8.48 -11.15
CA ASP A 324 -25.84 -7.98 -12.52
C ASP A 324 -25.79 -6.44 -12.50
N PRO A 325 -24.64 -5.78 -12.72
CA PRO A 325 -24.50 -4.33 -12.61
C PRO A 325 -25.40 -3.53 -13.58
N SER A 326 -25.88 -4.19 -14.65
CA SER A 326 -26.77 -3.57 -15.62
C SER A 326 -28.23 -3.42 -15.11
N ARG A 327 -28.61 -4.19 -14.07
CA ARG A 327 -29.98 -4.31 -13.56
C ARG A 327 -30.09 -4.14 -12.06
N ASP A 328 -29.05 -4.56 -11.33
CA ASP A 328 -29.05 -4.59 -9.88
C ASP A 328 -28.27 -3.42 -9.30
N LEU A 329 -28.61 -3.04 -8.08
CA LEU A 329 -27.77 -2.17 -7.25
C LEU A 329 -26.55 -2.97 -6.78
N ILE A 330 -25.34 -2.41 -6.96
CA ILE A 330 -24.08 -3.04 -6.56
C ILE A 330 -23.86 -2.75 -5.06
N PRO A 331 -23.90 -3.74 -4.16
CA PRO A 331 -23.67 -3.51 -2.74
C PRO A 331 -22.20 -3.16 -2.50
N VAL A 332 -21.94 -2.05 -1.80
CA VAL A 332 -20.58 -1.55 -1.56
C VAL A 332 -20.35 -1.16 -0.12
N ARG A 333 -19.07 -1.24 0.29
CA ARG A 333 -18.61 -0.82 1.60
C ARG A 333 -17.17 -0.30 1.54
N PRO A 334 -16.74 0.55 2.49
CA PRO A 334 -15.33 0.92 2.60
C PRO A 334 -14.45 -0.28 2.95
N ALA A 335 -13.29 -0.36 2.32
CA ALA A 335 -12.28 -1.38 2.58
C ALA A 335 -10.87 -0.78 2.54
N VAL A 336 -9.97 -1.28 3.37
CA VAL A 336 -8.56 -0.84 3.34
C VAL A 336 -7.98 -1.12 1.96
N HIS A 337 -7.34 -0.08 1.41
CA HIS A 337 -6.88 -0.10 0.03
C HIS A 337 -5.43 0.33 -0.14
N TYR A 338 -4.96 1.34 0.61
CA TYR A 338 -3.60 1.85 0.55
C TYR A 338 -3.15 2.44 1.89
N HIS A 339 -1.86 2.32 2.20
CA HIS A 339 -1.24 2.89 3.39
C HIS A 339 -0.25 3.98 2.98
N MET A 340 -0.48 5.23 3.39
CA MET A 340 0.42 6.34 3.10
C MET A 340 1.60 6.41 4.08
N GLY A 341 1.43 5.81 5.26
CA GLY A 341 2.50 5.63 6.24
C GLY A 341 3.42 4.46 5.88
N GLY A 342 4.49 4.30 6.65
CA GLY A 342 5.45 3.22 6.46
C GLY A 342 6.84 3.58 6.99
N VAL A 343 7.86 2.97 6.42
CA VAL A 343 9.25 3.31 6.72
C VAL A 343 9.57 4.67 6.12
N ALA A 344 10.07 5.61 6.94
CA ALA A 344 10.50 6.91 6.45
C ALA A 344 11.71 6.77 5.53
N THR A 345 11.63 7.34 4.34
CA THR A 345 12.70 7.27 3.34
C THR A 345 13.05 8.67 2.81
N ASP A 346 14.27 8.78 2.31
CA ASP A 346 14.68 9.92 1.51
C ASP A 346 14.18 9.82 0.05
N GLU A 347 14.62 10.74 -0.80
CA GLU A 347 14.24 10.83 -2.22
C GLU A 347 14.75 9.67 -3.09
N ASN A 348 15.68 8.86 -2.57
CA ASN A 348 16.25 7.68 -3.22
C ASN A 348 15.79 6.36 -2.59
N GLY A 349 14.84 6.41 -1.66
CA GLY A 349 14.34 5.23 -0.97
C GLY A 349 15.22 4.73 0.18
N ARG A 350 16.30 5.45 0.57
CA ARG A 350 17.13 5.08 1.72
C ARG A 350 16.35 5.25 3.02
N SER A 351 16.38 4.24 3.87
CA SER A 351 15.87 4.33 5.23
C SER A 351 16.92 4.93 6.20
N SER A 352 16.54 5.08 7.45
CA SER A 352 17.49 5.49 8.52
C SER A 352 18.44 4.35 8.97
N VAL A 353 18.33 3.16 8.41
CA VAL A 353 19.22 2.02 8.67
C VAL A 353 20.17 1.87 7.48
N PRO A 354 21.49 1.97 7.68
CA PRO A 354 22.45 1.84 6.60
C PRO A 354 22.36 0.46 5.91
N GLY A 355 22.35 0.47 4.58
CA GLY A 355 22.20 -0.74 3.77
C GLY A 355 20.74 -1.19 3.56
N LEU A 356 19.75 -0.39 4.04
CA LEU A 356 18.33 -0.67 3.86
C LEU A 356 17.64 0.41 3.03
N TRP A 357 17.08 0.01 1.89
CA TRP A 357 16.17 0.81 1.08
C TRP A 357 14.75 0.27 1.24
N VAL A 358 13.77 1.16 1.12
CA VAL A 358 12.35 0.79 1.14
C VAL A 358 11.63 1.54 0.02
N VAL A 359 10.86 0.81 -0.79
CA VAL A 359 10.19 1.36 -1.97
C VAL A 359 8.75 0.86 -2.08
N GLY A 360 7.92 1.59 -2.83
CA GLY A 360 6.49 1.31 -2.96
C GLY A 360 5.75 1.51 -1.64
N GLU A 361 4.62 0.85 -1.47
CA GLU A 361 3.69 1.07 -0.35
C GLU A 361 4.26 0.76 1.05
N ALA A 362 5.40 0.08 1.16
CA ALA A 362 6.08 -0.11 2.45
C ALA A 362 6.80 1.16 2.93
N ALA A 363 7.08 2.10 2.02
CA ALA A 363 7.76 3.36 2.28
C ALA A 363 6.78 4.50 2.57
N SER A 364 7.18 5.44 3.43
CA SER A 364 6.53 6.75 3.58
C SER A 364 7.47 7.84 3.05
N THR A 365 7.41 8.08 1.75
CA THR A 365 8.22 9.07 1.03
C THR A 365 7.75 10.51 1.31
N GLY A 366 6.48 10.66 1.66
CA GLY A 366 5.78 11.94 1.79
C GLY A 366 5.10 12.41 0.50
N LEU A 367 5.11 11.62 -0.57
CA LEU A 367 4.38 11.91 -1.80
C LEU A 367 2.88 12.12 -1.53
N HIS A 368 2.28 11.22 -0.77
CA HIS A 368 0.83 11.11 -0.63
C HIS A 368 0.22 11.98 0.48
N GLY A 369 1.04 12.49 1.39
CA GLY A 369 0.51 13.24 2.54
C GLY A 369 -0.52 12.45 3.34
N ALA A 370 -1.63 13.10 3.70
CA ALA A 370 -2.69 12.51 4.52
C ALA A 370 -3.69 11.63 3.72
N ASN A 371 -3.67 11.71 2.38
CA ASN A 371 -4.59 10.96 1.52
C ASN A 371 -4.03 10.86 0.11
N ARG A 372 -3.98 9.65 -0.44
CA ARG A 372 -3.38 9.38 -1.75
C ARG A 372 -4.30 9.77 -2.89
N LEU A 373 -3.79 10.54 -3.85
CA LEU A 373 -4.45 10.74 -5.15
C LEU A 373 -4.49 9.41 -5.91
N ALA A 374 -5.60 9.10 -6.54
CA ALA A 374 -5.77 7.87 -7.32
C ALA A 374 -4.65 7.69 -8.35
N SER A 375 -4.25 6.45 -8.62
CA SER A 375 -3.23 6.06 -9.60
C SER A 375 -1.80 6.60 -9.38
N ASN A 376 -1.55 7.40 -8.31
CA ASN A 376 -0.18 7.81 -7.92
C ASN A 376 0.63 6.68 -7.27
N SER A 377 0.01 5.62 -6.75
CA SER A 377 0.75 4.52 -6.08
C SER A 377 1.59 3.68 -7.03
N LEU A 378 1.07 3.40 -8.24
CA LEU A 378 1.85 2.69 -9.26
C LEU A 378 2.95 3.59 -9.83
N LEU A 379 2.70 4.89 -9.98
CA LEU A 379 3.72 5.87 -10.35
C LEU A 379 4.86 5.88 -9.32
N GLU A 380 4.54 6.04 -8.03
CA GLU A 380 5.53 6.02 -6.95
C GLU A 380 6.34 4.72 -6.97
N ALA A 381 5.66 3.58 -7.10
CA ALA A 381 6.30 2.27 -7.13
C ALA A 381 7.33 2.15 -8.27
N ALA A 382 7.00 2.63 -9.46
CA ALA A 382 7.91 2.63 -10.61
C ALA A 382 9.08 3.60 -10.41
N VAL A 383 8.79 4.86 -10.10
CA VAL A 383 9.82 5.92 -9.96
C VAL A 383 10.77 5.62 -8.80
N MET A 384 10.24 5.29 -7.62
CA MET A 384 11.09 5.02 -6.44
C MET A 384 11.86 3.72 -6.59
N GLY A 385 11.31 2.72 -7.31
CA GLY A 385 12.05 1.50 -7.65
C GLY A 385 13.28 1.79 -8.50
N MET A 386 13.16 2.63 -9.53
CA MET A 386 14.28 3.06 -10.39
C MET A 386 15.30 3.90 -9.60
N ARG A 387 14.85 4.85 -8.78
CA ARG A 387 15.74 5.70 -7.97
C ARG A 387 16.57 4.88 -6.99
N ALA A 388 15.92 3.97 -6.26
CA ALA A 388 16.61 3.08 -5.34
C ALA A 388 17.66 2.23 -6.08
N ALA A 389 17.36 1.73 -7.26
CA ALA A 389 18.29 0.97 -8.06
C ALA A 389 19.52 1.79 -8.46
N HIS A 390 19.33 3.01 -8.96
CA HIS A 390 20.44 3.91 -9.32
C HIS A 390 21.31 4.27 -8.12
N ASP A 391 20.68 4.49 -6.96
CA ASP A 391 21.39 4.81 -5.73
C ASP A 391 22.18 3.62 -5.18
N ILE A 392 21.62 2.41 -5.21
CA ILE A 392 22.26 1.17 -4.75
C ILE A 392 23.47 0.82 -5.64
N ALA A 393 23.36 1.03 -6.95
CA ALA A 393 24.47 0.75 -7.89
C ALA A 393 25.73 1.57 -7.57
N GLY A 394 25.60 2.73 -6.92
CA GLY A 394 26.70 3.56 -6.46
C GLY A 394 27.27 3.17 -5.09
N VAL A 395 26.73 2.12 -4.44
CA VAL A 395 27.15 1.71 -3.09
C VAL A 395 27.92 0.42 -3.13
N ASP A 396 29.17 0.44 -2.66
CA ASP A 396 30.00 -0.75 -2.55
C ASP A 396 29.40 -1.78 -1.57
N ALA A 397 29.50 -3.07 -1.92
CA ALA A 397 29.13 -4.15 -1.02
C ALA A 397 30.11 -4.19 0.16
N SER A 398 29.64 -3.83 1.36
CA SER A 398 30.45 -4.01 2.57
C SER A 398 30.47 -5.49 2.98
N ARG A 399 31.59 -5.95 3.58
CA ARG A 399 31.66 -7.27 4.20
C ARG A 399 31.11 -7.19 5.62
N ALA A 400 29.79 -7.14 5.76
CA ALA A 400 29.15 -7.24 7.06
C ALA A 400 29.25 -8.67 7.64
N LYS A 401 29.45 -8.78 8.94
CA LYS A 401 29.49 -10.07 9.62
C LYS A 401 28.08 -10.47 10.04
N LEU A 402 27.70 -11.68 9.68
CA LEU A 402 26.43 -12.24 10.16
C LEU A 402 26.50 -12.42 11.69
N PRO A 403 25.44 -12.07 12.43
CA PRO A 403 25.37 -12.36 13.85
C PRO A 403 25.36 -13.89 14.07
N HIS A 404 26.03 -14.34 15.14
CA HIS A 404 26.15 -15.78 15.47
C HIS A 404 24.84 -16.40 15.96
N ASP A 405 24.00 -15.60 16.62
CA ASP A 405 22.70 -16.03 17.16
C ASP A 405 21.55 -15.37 16.39
N HIS A 406 20.61 -16.19 15.94
CA HIS A 406 19.35 -15.73 15.35
C HIS A 406 18.21 -16.30 16.18
N ALA A 407 17.35 -15.43 16.68
CA ALA A 407 16.13 -15.87 17.35
C ALA A 407 15.32 -16.77 16.40
N ARG A 408 14.78 -17.85 16.93
CA ARG A 408 13.82 -18.66 16.19
C ARG A 408 12.60 -17.78 15.87
N VAL A 409 12.31 -17.61 14.61
CA VAL A 409 11.17 -16.80 14.16
C VAL A 409 10.03 -17.72 13.80
N VAL A 410 8.84 -17.40 14.32
CA VAL A 410 7.59 -18.09 13.99
C VAL A 410 6.97 -17.39 12.78
N ALA A 411 6.39 -18.14 11.85
CA ALA A 411 5.68 -17.57 10.72
C ALA A 411 4.55 -16.64 11.19
N PRO A 412 4.51 -15.39 10.73
CA PRO A 412 3.54 -14.41 11.23
C PRO A 412 2.13 -14.74 10.75
N ASP A 413 1.15 -14.58 11.66
CA ASP A 413 -0.29 -14.75 11.39
C ASP A 413 -1.09 -13.56 11.93
N PRO A 414 -1.76 -12.78 11.07
CA PRO A 414 -2.56 -11.63 11.48
C PRO A 414 -3.97 -11.97 12.00
N SER A 415 -4.35 -13.24 12.10
CA SER A 415 -5.72 -13.67 12.41
C SER A 415 -6.27 -13.09 13.72
N LEU A 416 -5.44 -12.99 14.76
CA LEU A 416 -5.82 -12.38 16.05
C LEU A 416 -5.84 -10.84 15.98
N VAL A 417 -5.12 -10.24 15.06
CA VAL A 417 -4.99 -8.78 14.93
C VAL A 417 -6.10 -8.17 14.08
N ARG A 418 -6.55 -8.88 13.03
CA ARG A 418 -7.58 -8.39 12.09
C ARG A 418 -8.86 -7.89 12.78
N PRO A 419 -9.49 -8.63 13.70
CA PRO A 419 -10.69 -8.16 14.38
C PRO A 419 -10.45 -6.88 15.20
N ILE A 420 -9.26 -6.77 15.82
CA ILE A 420 -8.87 -5.61 16.62
C ILE A 420 -8.70 -4.38 15.72
N ALA A 421 -7.90 -4.51 14.65
CA ALA A 421 -7.67 -3.42 13.71
C ALA A 421 -8.98 -2.98 13.01
N SER A 422 -9.80 -3.93 12.56
CA SER A 422 -11.09 -3.65 11.90
C SER A 422 -12.05 -2.91 12.80
N ARG A 423 -12.11 -3.29 14.09
CA ARG A 423 -13.03 -2.69 15.06
C ARG A 423 -12.59 -1.31 15.53
N HIS A 424 -11.29 -1.11 15.75
CA HIS A 424 -10.78 0.05 16.48
C HIS A 424 -10.05 1.08 15.62
N LEU A 425 -9.55 0.67 14.44
CA LEU A 425 -8.71 1.50 13.56
C LEU A 425 -9.34 1.70 12.18
N GLY A 426 -10.67 1.70 12.11
CA GLY A 426 -11.45 1.89 10.89
C GLY A 426 -11.43 3.32 10.35
N VAL A 427 -12.40 3.63 9.48
CA VAL A 427 -12.56 4.96 8.85
C VAL A 427 -12.79 6.06 9.88
N LEU A 428 -13.66 5.82 10.87
CA LEU A 428 -13.96 6.75 11.96
C LEU A 428 -13.30 6.25 13.25
N ARG A 429 -12.55 7.11 13.91
CA ARG A 429 -11.76 6.81 15.09
C ARG A 429 -12.09 7.74 16.24
N ASN A 430 -11.80 7.32 17.48
CA ASN A 430 -11.86 8.15 18.69
C ASN A 430 -10.85 7.65 19.71
N ALA A 431 -10.58 8.45 20.75
CA ALA A 431 -9.59 8.11 21.78
C ALA A 431 -9.86 6.75 22.43
N GLY A 432 -11.11 6.45 22.80
CA GLY A 432 -11.47 5.18 23.45
C GLY A 432 -11.20 3.96 22.58
N ALA A 433 -11.53 4.03 21.28
CA ALA A 433 -11.26 2.96 20.34
C ALA A 433 -9.74 2.71 20.17
N MET A 434 -8.95 3.79 20.01
CA MET A 434 -7.50 3.66 19.82
C MET A 434 -6.79 3.15 21.09
N HIS A 435 -7.18 3.61 22.27
CA HIS A 435 -6.68 3.07 23.54
C HIS A 435 -7.06 1.58 23.72
N GLY A 436 -8.29 1.21 23.33
CA GLY A 436 -8.72 -0.20 23.30
C GLY A 436 -7.86 -1.05 22.35
N ALA A 437 -7.51 -0.51 21.17
CA ALA A 437 -6.58 -1.17 20.26
C ALA A 437 -5.19 -1.37 20.89
N ILE A 438 -4.61 -0.31 21.48
CA ILE A 438 -3.29 -0.38 22.15
C ILE A 438 -3.30 -1.44 23.24
N ALA A 439 -4.32 -1.44 24.11
CA ALA A 439 -4.44 -2.40 25.21
C ALA A 439 -4.56 -3.86 24.74
N ALA A 440 -5.23 -4.09 23.60
CA ALA A 440 -5.41 -5.43 23.02
C ALA A 440 -4.17 -5.90 22.22
N LEU A 441 -3.46 -4.99 21.55
CA LEU A 441 -2.33 -5.31 20.67
C LEU A 441 -1.00 -5.46 21.40
N LEU A 442 -0.77 -4.69 22.47
CA LEU A 442 0.51 -4.71 23.19
C LEU A 442 0.85 -6.09 23.77
N PRO A 443 -0.07 -6.84 24.42
CA PRO A 443 0.22 -8.21 24.86
C PRO A 443 0.51 -9.19 23.72
N LEU A 444 -0.11 -9.01 22.53
CA LEU A 444 0.17 -9.83 21.35
C LEU A 444 1.57 -9.55 20.80
N PHE A 445 2.01 -8.28 20.85
CA PHE A 445 3.37 -7.88 20.46
C PHE A 445 4.43 -8.40 21.45
N ASP A 446 4.20 -8.28 22.76
CA ASP A 446 5.15 -8.72 23.80
C ASP A 446 5.28 -10.26 23.87
N GLY A 447 4.35 -10.99 23.24
CA GLY A 447 4.44 -12.45 23.07
C GLY A 447 5.32 -12.83 21.88
N ASP A 448 6.01 -13.99 21.99
CA ASP A 448 6.86 -14.51 20.88
C ASP A 448 6.07 -15.33 19.85
N GLY A 449 4.76 -15.12 19.77
CA GLY A 449 3.86 -15.88 18.91
C GLY A 449 3.73 -15.31 17.48
N PRO A 450 2.97 -16.01 16.62
CA PRO A 450 2.79 -15.61 15.22
C PRO A 450 2.07 -14.25 15.05
N ALA A 451 1.34 -13.78 16.07
CA ALA A 451 0.68 -12.49 16.06
C ALA A 451 1.60 -11.29 16.32
N ALA A 452 2.84 -11.50 16.78
CA ALA A 452 3.72 -10.42 17.27
C ALA A 452 4.05 -9.35 16.21
N ASP A 453 4.46 -9.75 15.00
CA ASP A 453 4.77 -8.79 13.92
C ASP A 453 3.51 -8.09 13.36
N PRO A 454 2.39 -8.78 13.09
CA PRO A 454 1.13 -8.11 12.76
C PRO A 454 0.64 -7.16 13.85
N ALA A 455 0.75 -7.54 15.13
CA ALA A 455 0.38 -6.69 16.25
C ALA A 455 1.27 -5.45 16.38
N LEU A 456 2.58 -5.59 16.11
CA LEU A 456 3.50 -4.46 16.03
C LEU A 456 3.01 -3.40 15.04
N VAL A 457 2.68 -3.81 13.81
CA VAL A 457 2.24 -2.85 12.77
C VAL A 457 0.92 -2.18 13.15
N ALA A 458 -0.06 -2.94 13.63
CA ALA A 458 -1.34 -2.38 14.07
C ALA A 458 -1.18 -1.48 15.31
N LEU A 459 -0.27 -1.81 16.23
CA LEU A 459 0.06 -0.98 17.39
C LEU A 459 0.66 0.36 16.98
N LEU A 460 1.57 0.36 16.01
CA LEU A 460 2.12 1.59 15.42
C LEU A 460 1.02 2.48 14.85
N ILE A 461 0.08 1.90 14.07
CA ILE A 461 -1.08 2.65 13.55
C ILE A 461 -1.89 3.25 14.70
N ALA A 462 -2.17 2.49 15.76
CA ALA A 462 -2.94 2.95 16.92
C ALA A 462 -2.24 4.08 17.67
N VAL A 463 -0.93 3.96 17.91
CA VAL A 463 -0.13 4.98 18.61
C VAL A 463 -0.07 6.28 17.82
N PHE A 464 0.31 6.23 16.53
CA PHE A 464 0.36 7.42 15.67
C PHE A 464 -1.01 8.10 15.59
N ALA A 465 -2.09 7.31 15.42
CA ALA A 465 -3.45 7.81 15.37
C ALA A 465 -3.91 8.47 16.68
N SER A 466 -3.52 7.92 17.84
CA SER A 466 -3.88 8.47 19.15
C SER A 466 -3.25 9.84 19.39
N LEU A 467 -2.06 10.04 18.87
CA LEU A 467 -1.29 11.29 19.00
C LEU A 467 -1.75 12.39 18.05
N ARG A 468 -2.49 12.07 16.98
CA ARG A 468 -3.02 13.08 16.06
C ARG A 468 -4.41 13.54 16.52
N THR A 469 -4.47 14.73 17.07
CA THR A 469 -5.69 15.35 17.63
C THR A 469 -6.38 16.27 16.61
N GLU A 470 -6.59 15.76 15.41
CA GLU A 470 -7.29 16.44 14.30
C GLU A 470 -7.95 15.41 13.39
N SER A 471 -8.80 15.85 12.48
CA SER A 471 -9.25 15.09 11.31
C SER A 471 -8.63 15.66 10.04
N ARG A 472 -7.85 14.84 9.31
CA ARG A 472 -7.14 15.25 8.10
C ARG A 472 -7.01 14.07 7.13
N GLY A 473 -7.43 14.24 5.88
CA GLY A 473 -7.37 13.19 4.87
C GLY A 473 -8.00 11.89 5.34
N ALA A 474 -7.26 10.78 5.25
CA ALA A 474 -7.72 9.46 5.65
C ALA A 474 -7.80 9.23 7.17
N HIS A 475 -7.30 10.16 7.99
CA HIS A 475 -7.42 10.09 9.44
C HIS A 475 -8.59 10.94 9.92
N ALA A 476 -9.69 10.30 10.33
CA ALA A 476 -10.89 10.98 10.81
C ALA A 476 -11.19 10.64 12.28
N ARG A 477 -11.23 11.68 13.12
CA ARG A 477 -11.48 11.63 14.56
C ARG A 477 -12.86 12.19 14.88
N THR A 478 -13.75 11.39 15.46
CA THR A 478 -15.07 11.88 15.89
C THR A 478 -15.01 12.81 17.11
N ASP A 479 -13.97 12.69 17.92
CA ASP A 479 -13.67 13.53 19.08
C ASP A 479 -12.80 14.77 18.72
N PHE A 480 -12.16 14.81 17.55
CA PHE A 480 -11.42 15.94 17.00
C PHE A 480 -11.77 16.13 15.51
N PRO A 481 -13.00 16.59 15.18
CA PRO A 481 -13.49 16.61 13.79
C PRO A 481 -12.84 17.69 12.92
N LEU A 482 -12.19 18.68 13.51
CA LEU A 482 -11.58 19.79 12.78
C LEU A 482 -10.11 19.54 12.46
N LYS A 483 -9.61 20.19 11.41
CA LYS A 483 -8.18 20.22 11.06
C LYS A 483 -7.44 21.23 11.95
N LEU A 484 -6.22 20.87 12.34
CA LEU A 484 -5.30 21.84 12.94
C LEU A 484 -4.80 22.83 11.87
N PRO A 485 -4.52 24.11 12.25
CA PRO A 485 -4.04 25.12 11.29
C PRO A 485 -2.73 24.73 10.59
N HIS A 486 -1.84 24.05 11.32
CA HIS A 486 -0.55 23.63 10.81
C HIS A 486 -0.49 22.11 10.71
N ALA A 487 -0.41 21.62 9.47
CA ALA A 487 -0.20 20.19 9.19
C ALA A 487 1.27 19.83 9.43
N GLN A 488 1.53 18.75 10.17
CA GLN A 488 2.88 18.24 10.42
C GLN A 488 2.91 16.74 10.23
N ARG A 489 3.88 16.25 9.47
CA ARG A 489 4.22 14.82 9.41
C ARG A 489 4.79 14.37 10.75
N ARG A 490 4.49 13.15 11.13
CA ARG A 490 4.99 12.56 12.38
C ARG A 490 5.93 11.41 12.05
N THR A 491 7.06 11.39 12.75
CA THR A 491 8.02 10.29 12.68
C THR A 491 8.37 9.80 14.08
N MET A 492 8.60 8.49 14.24
CA MET A 492 9.14 7.91 15.48
C MET A 492 9.78 6.53 15.21
N ARG A 493 10.61 6.07 16.13
CA ARG A 493 11.13 4.71 16.15
C ARG A 493 10.17 3.80 16.91
N LEU A 494 10.37 2.49 16.76
CA LEU A 494 9.60 1.48 17.50
C LEU A 494 9.72 1.68 19.02
N SER A 495 10.91 1.98 19.53
CA SER A 495 11.13 2.26 20.98
C SER A 495 10.18 3.34 21.49
N ASP A 496 10.12 4.47 20.79
CA ASP A 496 9.31 5.63 21.20
C ASP A 496 7.81 5.27 21.19
N ALA A 497 7.38 4.52 20.17
CA ALA A 497 5.99 4.07 20.07
C ALA A 497 5.62 3.08 21.19
N LEU A 498 6.53 2.21 21.59
CA LEU A 498 6.31 1.28 22.69
C LEU A 498 6.24 1.99 24.04
N ASP A 499 7.08 2.98 24.28
CA ASP A 499 7.03 3.78 25.51
C ASP A 499 5.68 4.51 25.64
N ILE A 500 5.20 5.09 24.54
CA ILE A 500 3.88 5.71 24.49
C ILE A 500 2.77 4.67 24.72
N ALA A 501 2.82 3.53 24.03
CA ALA A 501 1.83 2.47 24.17
C ALA A 501 1.74 1.95 25.62
N ARG A 502 2.87 1.72 26.26
CA ARG A 502 2.94 1.26 27.66
C ARG A 502 2.43 2.31 28.64
N SER A 503 2.71 3.58 28.40
CA SER A 503 2.21 4.68 29.24
C SER A 503 0.70 4.92 29.10
N ALA A 504 0.11 4.54 27.96
CA ALA A 504 -1.32 4.68 27.72
C ALA A 504 -2.20 3.65 28.44
N ILE A 505 -1.62 2.57 28.96
CA ILE A 505 -2.34 1.52 29.70
C ILE A 505 -2.26 1.82 31.20
N PRO A 506 -3.39 2.06 31.90
CA PRO A 506 -3.39 2.23 33.35
C PRO A 506 -2.87 0.96 34.06
N TYR A 507 -2.02 1.14 35.07
CA TYR A 507 -1.41 0.06 35.87
C TYR A 507 -2.39 -0.94 36.52
N SER A 508 -3.71 -0.68 36.49
CA SER A 508 -4.74 -1.51 37.11
C SER A 508 -5.04 -2.84 36.41
N PHE A 509 -4.60 -3.03 35.15
CA PHE A 509 -4.82 -4.28 34.42
C PHE A 509 -3.68 -5.32 34.57
N ALA A 510 -2.57 -4.97 35.19
CA ALA A 510 -1.39 -5.85 35.31
C ALA A 510 -1.46 -6.84 36.48
N ARG A 511 -2.57 -6.93 37.24
CA ARG A 511 -2.67 -7.77 38.44
C ARG A 511 -3.84 -8.77 38.45
N SER A 512 -4.39 -9.15 37.33
CA SER A 512 -5.38 -10.22 37.24
C SER A 512 -5.14 -11.11 36.01
N ALA A 513 -4.07 -11.85 36.07
CA ALA A 513 -3.81 -13.05 35.28
C ALA A 513 -3.15 -14.10 36.15
#